data_f4ba41501b86d8ec7a8a9d71cac9f057
#
_entry.id   f4ba41501b86d8ec7a8a9d71cac9f057
#
_cell.length_a   1.000
_cell.length_b   1.000
_cell.length_c   1.000
_cell.angle_alpha   90.00
_cell.angle_beta   90.00
_cell.angle_gamma   90.00
#
_symmetry.space_group_name_H-M   'P 1'
#
loop_
_entity.id
_entity.type
_entity.pdbx_description
1 polymer ?
#
loop_
_entity_poly.entity_id
_entity_poly.type
_entity_poly.pdbx_seq_one_letter_code
_entity_poly.pdbx_strand_id
1 'polypeptide(L)'
;MLSIQTKLTPYNFTDTNNINRIKYIVIHYCGSTGTAKNNVDYFASRYVGASAHYFVDETSIWQCVKDEDSSWHCGGGLQGNKYHQWYKKCLNSNSIGIEMCVKKTSSGQWYFEPKTVDNTIDLVQYLMAKYHVPIENVIRHADVVGKVCPEPYCYSEAHDRAWEEFKRRVGGKMSFNITDCDIVGKVINASVLNIRDYPSTSGNIIGKLSLNDTVWINGKCDNGWYRANFIGTCGTGYFSGDYIQVISESTLKHSYDNTVNNMITDGVTTVENMQYWERVLCGKEPVNLDYLRTLLDRYHGKL
;
A
#
# COMPACT_ATOMS: atom_id res chain seq x y z
N MET A 1 -13.37 -1.23 -7.49
CA MET A 1 -14.10 -0.29 -6.57
C MET A 1 -15.46 -0.88 -6.22
N LEU A 2 -15.87 -0.82 -4.96
CA LEU A 2 -17.24 -1.15 -4.52
C LEU A 2 -18.25 -0.17 -5.13
N SER A 3 -19.51 -0.62 -5.27
CA SER A 3 -20.60 0.28 -5.68
C SER A 3 -20.86 1.32 -4.59
N ILE A 4 -21.01 2.58 -4.98
CA ILE A 4 -21.35 3.68 -4.06
C ILE A 4 -22.85 3.61 -3.76
N GLN A 5 -23.19 3.42 -2.49
CA GLN A 5 -24.54 3.50 -1.97
C GLN A 5 -24.84 4.96 -1.59
N THR A 6 -26.09 5.34 -1.61
CA THR A 6 -26.47 6.74 -1.38
C THR A 6 -27.53 6.85 -0.26
N LYS A 7 -27.25 7.73 0.70
CA LYS A 7 -28.21 8.21 1.69
C LYS A 7 -27.90 9.66 2.03
N LEU A 8 -28.47 10.58 1.28
CA LEU A 8 -28.18 12.00 1.40
C LEU A 8 -28.75 12.60 2.67
N THR A 9 -27.97 13.45 3.33
CA THR A 9 -28.43 14.25 4.46
C THR A 9 -29.28 15.42 3.95
N PRO A 10 -30.47 15.68 4.51
CA PRO A 10 -31.24 16.88 4.21
C PRO A 10 -30.84 18.09 5.08
N TYR A 11 -29.86 17.94 5.99
CA TYR A 11 -29.58 18.93 7.03
C TYR A 11 -28.15 19.51 7.00
N ASN A 12 -27.16 18.70 6.64
CA ASN A 12 -25.78 18.98 6.98
C ASN A 12 -24.93 19.27 5.73
N PHE A 13 -25.34 20.23 4.92
CA PHE A 13 -24.62 20.65 3.72
C PHE A 13 -24.99 22.09 3.33
N THR A 14 -24.19 22.65 2.46
CA THR A 14 -24.54 23.92 1.77
C THR A 14 -24.85 23.58 0.32
N ASP A 15 -26.04 23.91 -0.11
CA ASP A 15 -26.46 23.79 -1.50
C ASP A 15 -25.64 24.76 -2.36
N THR A 16 -24.74 24.20 -3.13
CA THR A 16 -23.79 24.92 -3.99
C THR A 16 -24.11 24.67 -5.45
N ASN A 17 -24.62 23.49 -5.76
CA ASN A 17 -24.97 23.02 -7.10
C ASN A 17 -23.89 23.35 -8.15
N ASN A 18 -22.62 23.17 -7.79
CA ASN A 18 -21.48 23.52 -8.61
C ASN A 18 -20.38 22.45 -8.54
N ILE A 19 -20.30 21.59 -9.54
CA ILE A 19 -19.30 20.52 -9.62
C ILE A 19 -17.88 21.05 -9.90
N ASN A 20 -17.74 22.20 -10.55
CA ASN A 20 -16.44 22.78 -10.91
C ASN A 20 -15.71 23.39 -9.70
N ARG A 21 -16.32 23.42 -8.53
CA ARG A 21 -15.72 23.89 -7.28
C ARG A 21 -14.62 22.95 -6.77
N ILE A 22 -14.64 21.65 -7.12
CA ILE A 22 -13.83 20.61 -6.52
C ILE A 22 -12.37 20.74 -6.96
N LYS A 23 -11.49 21.05 -5.98
CA LYS A 23 -10.04 21.21 -6.16
C LYS A 23 -9.26 20.26 -5.27
N TYR A 24 -9.85 19.80 -4.17
CA TYR A 24 -9.19 18.98 -3.15
C TYR A 24 -10.05 17.78 -2.77
N ILE A 25 -9.37 16.72 -2.35
CA ILE A 25 -9.97 15.57 -1.66
C ILE A 25 -9.33 15.51 -0.28
N VAL A 26 -10.13 15.56 0.77
CA VAL A 26 -9.67 15.61 2.16
C VAL A 26 -10.01 14.29 2.86
N ILE A 27 -9.01 13.65 3.40
CA ILE A 27 -9.13 12.39 4.13
C ILE A 27 -9.29 12.67 5.61
N HIS A 28 -10.30 12.03 6.20
CA HIS A 28 -10.66 12.08 7.61
C HIS A 28 -10.75 10.67 8.21
N TYR A 29 -10.98 10.59 9.50
CA TYR A 29 -11.38 9.37 10.20
C TYR A 29 -12.61 9.64 11.07
N CYS A 30 -13.52 8.69 11.16
CA CYS A 30 -14.81 8.88 11.86
C CYS A 30 -14.64 9.14 13.39
N GLY A 31 -13.50 8.80 13.99
CA GLY A 31 -13.29 8.93 15.44
C GLY A 31 -14.24 8.08 16.30
N SER A 32 -14.96 7.15 15.67
CA SER A 32 -15.88 6.20 16.29
C SER A 32 -15.81 4.85 15.58
N THR A 33 -16.17 3.75 16.25
CA THR A 33 -16.10 2.38 15.72
C THR A 33 -17.30 1.96 14.88
N GLY A 34 -18.15 2.90 14.50
CA GLY A 34 -19.32 2.65 13.65
C GLY A 34 -18.95 2.28 12.20
N THR A 35 -19.86 1.58 11.51
CA THR A 35 -19.75 1.31 10.07
C THR A 35 -20.01 2.57 9.24
N ALA A 36 -19.67 2.54 7.94
CA ALA A 36 -20.01 3.64 7.02
C ALA A 36 -21.52 3.89 6.99
N LYS A 37 -22.32 2.81 7.03
CA LYS A 37 -23.77 2.92 7.14
C LYS A 37 -24.25 3.59 8.43
N ASN A 38 -23.68 3.24 9.57
CA ASN A 38 -24.04 3.87 10.85
C ASN A 38 -23.76 5.36 10.83
N ASN A 39 -22.61 5.76 10.27
CA ASN A 39 -22.22 7.16 10.17
C ASN A 39 -23.17 7.94 9.24
N VAL A 40 -23.45 7.43 8.04
CA VAL A 40 -24.37 8.11 7.11
C VAL A 40 -25.80 8.20 7.69
N ASP A 41 -26.26 7.16 8.40
CA ASP A 41 -27.56 7.16 9.08
C ASP A 41 -27.62 8.26 10.13
N TYR A 42 -26.55 8.45 10.90
CA TYR A 42 -26.45 9.50 11.92
C TYR A 42 -26.55 10.90 11.30
N PHE A 43 -25.71 11.20 10.27
CA PHE A 43 -25.68 12.49 9.63
C PHE A 43 -26.95 12.80 8.79
N ALA A 44 -27.62 11.77 8.29
CA ALA A 44 -28.89 11.93 7.56
C ALA A 44 -30.11 12.06 8.46
N SER A 45 -30.01 11.71 9.75
CA SER A 45 -31.16 11.71 10.67
C SER A 45 -31.42 13.05 11.38
N ARG A 46 -30.44 13.95 11.45
CA ARG A 46 -30.53 15.20 12.22
C ARG A 46 -29.53 16.25 11.79
N TYR A 47 -29.74 17.48 12.22
CA TYR A 47 -28.76 18.54 12.15
C TYR A 47 -27.62 18.25 13.16
N VAL A 48 -26.37 18.19 12.67
CA VAL A 48 -25.16 17.93 13.46
C VAL A 48 -24.19 19.11 13.40
N GLY A 49 -24.29 19.96 12.38
CA GLY A 49 -23.34 21.04 12.13
C GLY A 49 -22.01 20.57 11.53
N ALA A 50 -21.94 19.31 11.09
CA ALA A 50 -20.81 18.70 10.41
C ALA A 50 -21.31 17.63 9.44
N SER A 51 -20.49 17.26 8.44
CA SER A 51 -20.76 16.16 7.51
C SER A 51 -19.53 15.80 6.71
N ALA A 52 -19.63 14.75 5.89
CA ALA A 52 -18.67 14.43 4.83
C ALA A 52 -19.44 14.04 3.57
N HIS A 53 -18.76 14.04 2.42
CA HIS A 53 -19.39 13.56 1.19
C HIS A 53 -19.53 12.05 1.22
N TYR A 54 -18.49 11.35 1.70
CA TYR A 54 -18.42 9.90 1.70
C TYR A 54 -17.99 9.34 3.06
N PHE A 55 -18.54 8.17 3.37
CA PHE A 55 -18.12 7.31 4.46
C PHE A 55 -17.70 5.95 3.88
N VAL A 56 -16.54 5.44 4.29
CA VAL A 56 -15.95 4.21 3.74
C VAL A 56 -15.58 3.27 4.87
N ASP A 57 -16.00 2.01 4.76
CA ASP A 57 -15.55 0.92 5.63
C ASP A 57 -15.02 -0.28 4.82
N GLU A 58 -14.75 -1.40 5.47
CA GLU A 58 -14.22 -2.62 4.86
C GLU A 58 -15.18 -3.27 3.86
N THR A 59 -16.46 -2.93 3.88
CA THR A 59 -17.51 -3.61 3.12
C THR A 59 -18.35 -2.68 2.22
N SER A 60 -18.31 -1.36 2.47
CA SER A 60 -19.21 -0.43 1.81
C SER A 60 -18.65 0.98 1.64
N ILE A 61 -19.17 1.67 0.63
CA ILE A 61 -18.96 3.10 0.39
C ILE A 61 -20.34 3.77 0.34
N TRP A 62 -20.53 4.78 1.18
CA TRP A 62 -21.78 5.53 1.26
C TRP A 62 -21.60 7.01 0.98
N GLN A 63 -22.42 7.55 0.08
CA GLN A 63 -22.50 8.99 -0.17
C GLN A 63 -23.56 9.63 0.72
N CYS A 64 -23.18 10.68 1.46
CA CYS A 64 -24.03 11.43 2.39
C CYS A 64 -24.34 12.84 1.90
N VAL A 65 -23.45 13.45 1.12
CA VAL A 65 -23.65 14.77 0.47
C VAL A 65 -23.31 14.61 -1.00
N LYS A 66 -24.08 15.25 -1.88
CA LYS A 66 -23.81 15.23 -3.32
C LYS A 66 -22.48 15.94 -3.62
N ASP A 67 -21.80 15.50 -4.68
CA ASP A 67 -20.49 16.08 -5.05
C ASP A 67 -20.59 17.55 -5.46
N GLU A 68 -21.70 17.97 -6.08
CA GLU A 68 -21.95 19.36 -6.46
C GLU A 68 -22.16 20.28 -5.28
N ASP A 69 -22.53 19.76 -4.11
CA ASP A 69 -22.80 20.51 -2.89
C ASP A 69 -21.57 20.53 -1.97
N SER A 70 -21.61 21.34 -0.92
CA SER A 70 -20.50 21.51 0.00
C SER A 70 -20.82 20.83 1.34
N SER A 71 -20.10 19.75 1.67
CA SER A 71 -20.16 19.15 3.01
C SER A 71 -19.33 19.97 4.02
N TRP A 72 -19.64 19.83 5.31
CA TRP A 72 -18.99 20.59 6.39
C TRP A 72 -17.97 19.72 7.12
N HIS A 73 -16.76 19.61 6.56
CA HIS A 73 -15.75 18.63 7.02
C HIS A 73 -14.37 19.23 7.35
N CYS A 74 -13.94 20.29 6.67
CA CYS A 74 -12.61 20.87 6.87
C CYS A 74 -12.62 22.30 7.42
N GLY A 75 -13.70 22.66 8.09
CA GLY A 75 -13.81 23.90 8.83
C GLY A 75 -13.03 23.87 10.15
N GLY A 76 -13.03 25.04 10.82
CA GLY A 76 -12.40 25.21 12.10
C GLY A 76 -11.19 26.15 12.05
N GLY A 77 -10.75 26.58 13.22
CA GLY A 77 -9.55 27.39 13.39
C GLY A 77 -8.29 26.54 13.32
N LEU A 78 -7.15 27.22 13.14
CA LEU A 78 -5.84 26.60 13.16
C LEU A 78 -5.61 25.88 14.48
N GLN A 79 -5.14 24.64 14.42
CA GLN A 79 -4.82 23.80 15.56
C GLN A 79 -3.40 23.24 15.40
N GLY A 80 -2.68 23.09 16.51
CA GLY A 80 -1.32 22.54 16.51
C GLY A 80 -0.30 23.37 15.72
N ASN A 81 0.91 22.82 15.58
CA ASN A 81 2.07 23.50 15.00
C ASN A 81 2.58 22.84 13.72
N LYS A 82 1.89 21.80 13.20
CA LYS A 82 2.31 21.00 12.04
C LYS A 82 1.19 20.86 11.03
N TYR A 83 1.54 20.54 9.81
CA TYR A 83 0.68 20.09 8.72
C TYR A 83 -0.31 21.11 8.16
N HIS A 84 -0.31 22.34 8.49
CA HIS A 84 -1.31 23.33 8.05
C HIS A 84 -0.94 24.12 6.79
N GLN A 85 -0.17 23.55 5.89
CA GLN A 85 0.24 24.21 4.63
C GLN A 85 -0.92 24.53 3.68
N TRP A 86 -2.07 23.90 3.89
CA TRP A 86 -3.30 24.14 3.11
C TRP A 86 -4.33 25.01 3.81
N TYR A 87 -3.95 25.61 4.94
CA TYR A 87 -4.83 26.53 5.70
C TYR A 87 -5.29 27.70 4.83
N LYS A 88 -6.60 27.97 4.85
CA LYS A 88 -7.29 28.96 4.01
C LYS A 88 -7.23 28.71 2.48
N LYS A 89 -6.55 27.67 2.02
CA LYS A 89 -6.53 27.26 0.62
C LYS A 89 -7.56 26.16 0.34
N CYS A 90 -7.61 25.13 1.16
CA CYS A 90 -8.64 24.11 1.14
C CYS A 90 -9.76 24.49 2.10
N LEU A 91 -10.98 24.48 1.61
CA LEU A 91 -12.21 24.88 2.31
C LEU A 91 -13.32 23.86 2.03
N ASN A 92 -14.37 23.85 2.84
CA ASN A 92 -15.59 23.07 2.55
C ASN A 92 -16.12 23.35 1.12
N SER A 93 -16.07 24.61 0.71
CA SER A 93 -16.61 25.09 -0.58
C SER A 93 -15.80 24.63 -1.80
N ASN A 94 -14.60 24.06 -1.65
CA ASN A 94 -13.77 23.65 -2.78
C ASN A 94 -13.19 22.24 -2.66
N SER A 95 -13.76 21.42 -1.78
CA SER A 95 -13.24 20.08 -1.50
C SER A 95 -14.33 19.02 -1.39
N ILE A 96 -13.92 17.76 -1.52
CA ILE A 96 -14.65 16.55 -1.18
C ILE A 96 -14.07 16.00 0.12
N GLY A 97 -14.89 15.75 1.13
CA GLY A 97 -14.48 15.10 2.37
C GLY A 97 -14.82 13.60 2.37
N ILE A 98 -13.85 12.76 2.73
CA ILE A 98 -14.00 11.31 2.86
C ILE A 98 -13.67 10.91 4.29
N GLU A 99 -14.61 10.31 4.98
CA GLU A 99 -14.46 9.74 6.31
C GLU A 99 -14.17 8.24 6.23
N MET A 100 -13.00 7.85 6.66
CA MET A 100 -12.61 6.45 6.79
C MET A 100 -13.05 5.92 8.16
N CYS A 101 -13.80 4.81 8.17
CA CYS A 101 -14.19 4.14 9.41
C CYS A 101 -12.97 3.48 10.06
N VAL A 102 -12.88 3.58 11.38
CA VAL A 102 -11.75 3.10 12.17
C VAL A 102 -12.18 2.04 13.17
N LYS A 103 -11.21 1.25 13.59
CA LYS A 103 -11.31 0.31 14.72
C LYS A 103 -10.32 0.70 15.79
N LYS A 104 -10.46 0.07 16.97
CA LYS A 104 -9.50 0.22 18.07
C LYS A 104 -8.80 -1.10 18.36
N THR A 105 -7.50 -1.03 18.61
CA THR A 105 -6.74 -2.14 19.19
C THR A 105 -7.19 -2.38 20.63
N SER A 106 -6.76 -3.48 21.23
CA SER A 106 -6.95 -3.76 22.66
C SER A 106 -6.31 -2.71 23.58
N SER A 107 -5.27 -2.02 23.10
CA SER A 107 -4.61 -0.90 23.78
C SER A 107 -5.30 0.45 23.55
N GLY A 108 -6.40 0.49 22.80
CA GLY A 108 -7.19 1.70 22.53
C GLY A 108 -6.70 2.57 21.39
N GLN A 109 -5.67 2.16 20.66
CA GLN A 109 -5.15 2.89 19.48
C GLN A 109 -6.08 2.74 18.27
N TRP A 110 -6.29 3.82 17.54
CA TRP A 110 -7.05 3.81 16.31
C TRP A 110 -6.25 3.21 15.16
N TYR A 111 -6.91 2.43 14.32
CA TYR A 111 -6.32 1.91 13.08
C TYR A 111 -7.38 1.76 12.00
N PHE A 112 -6.94 1.71 10.76
CA PHE A 112 -7.78 1.36 9.61
C PHE A 112 -7.64 -0.11 9.29
N GLU A 113 -8.77 -0.78 9.07
CA GLU A 113 -8.76 -2.10 8.45
C GLU A 113 -8.15 -2.00 7.05
N PRO A 114 -7.26 -2.93 6.65
CA PRO A 114 -6.63 -2.89 5.32
C PRO A 114 -7.64 -2.73 4.19
N LYS A 115 -8.80 -3.39 4.31
CA LYS A 115 -9.86 -3.31 3.30
C LYS A 115 -10.54 -1.95 3.24
N THR A 116 -10.66 -1.23 4.36
CA THR A 116 -11.13 0.16 4.38
C THR A 116 -10.16 1.07 3.61
N VAL A 117 -8.85 0.85 3.80
CA VAL A 117 -7.82 1.58 3.05
C VAL A 117 -7.93 1.31 1.54
N ASP A 118 -8.06 0.03 1.13
CA ASP A 118 -8.21 -0.36 -0.27
C ASP A 118 -9.43 0.31 -0.91
N ASN A 119 -10.60 0.21 -0.26
CA ASN A 119 -11.84 0.79 -0.75
C ASN A 119 -11.75 2.33 -0.84
N THR A 120 -11.04 2.96 0.09
CA THR A 120 -10.82 4.43 0.07
C THR A 120 -9.91 4.82 -1.08
N ILE A 121 -8.84 4.07 -1.34
CA ILE A 121 -7.94 4.31 -2.48
C ILE A 121 -8.72 4.23 -3.80
N ASP A 122 -9.52 3.19 -3.98
CA ASP A 122 -10.38 3.04 -5.16
C ASP A 122 -11.31 4.24 -5.36
N LEU A 123 -11.97 4.70 -4.26
CA LEU A 123 -12.86 5.87 -4.30
C LEU A 123 -12.08 7.14 -4.65
N VAL A 124 -10.93 7.37 -4.02
CA VAL A 124 -10.11 8.57 -4.27
C VAL A 124 -9.62 8.59 -5.71
N GLN A 125 -9.13 7.47 -6.25
CA GLN A 125 -8.73 7.37 -7.66
C GLN A 125 -9.89 7.67 -8.62
N TYR A 126 -11.07 7.15 -8.33
CA TYR A 126 -12.29 7.45 -9.10
C TYR A 126 -12.62 8.96 -9.09
N LEU A 127 -12.59 9.59 -7.90
CA LEU A 127 -12.89 11.02 -7.75
C LEU A 127 -11.81 11.90 -8.39
N MET A 128 -10.53 11.53 -8.26
CA MET A 128 -9.41 12.20 -8.93
C MET A 128 -9.60 12.22 -10.45
N ALA A 129 -9.91 11.06 -11.04
CA ALA A 129 -10.16 10.95 -12.48
C ALA A 129 -11.41 11.75 -12.91
N LYS A 130 -12.48 11.64 -12.13
CA LYS A 130 -13.77 12.30 -12.43
C LYS A 130 -13.69 13.83 -12.38
N TYR A 131 -12.92 14.38 -11.43
CA TYR A 131 -12.86 15.83 -11.17
C TYR A 131 -11.49 16.44 -11.48
N HIS A 132 -10.59 15.70 -12.10
CA HIS A 132 -9.24 16.14 -12.45
C HIS A 132 -8.45 16.70 -11.24
N VAL A 133 -8.65 16.10 -10.05
CA VAL A 133 -7.92 16.48 -8.83
C VAL A 133 -6.53 15.85 -8.89
N PRO A 134 -5.45 16.63 -8.88
CA PRO A 134 -4.10 16.08 -8.87
C PRO A 134 -3.75 15.48 -7.51
N ILE A 135 -2.80 14.55 -7.49
CA ILE A 135 -2.42 13.81 -6.28
C ILE A 135 -1.95 14.72 -5.13
N GLU A 136 -1.35 15.86 -5.43
CA GLU A 136 -0.89 16.85 -4.46
C GLU A 136 -2.04 17.42 -3.65
N ASN A 137 -3.25 17.44 -4.24
CA ASN A 137 -4.49 17.96 -3.64
C ASN A 137 -5.32 16.87 -2.94
N VAL A 138 -4.82 15.64 -2.86
CA VAL A 138 -5.32 14.62 -1.93
C VAL A 138 -4.58 14.81 -0.61
N ILE A 139 -5.25 15.30 0.42
CA ILE A 139 -4.65 15.82 1.64
C ILE A 139 -5.38 15.31 2.89
N ARG A 140 -4.74 15.39 4.06
CA ARG A 140 -5.37 15.10 5.35
C ARG A 140 -6.07 16.35 5.89
N HIS A 141 -7.06 16.18 6.75
CA HIS A 141 -7.59 17.31 7.52
C HIS A 141 -6.48 17.99 8.36
N ALA A 142 -5.52 17.22 8.87
CA ALA A 142 -4.33 17.75 9.51
C ALA A 142 -3.59 18.77 8.64
N ASP A 143 -3.46 18.51 7.35
CA ASP A 143 -2.76 19.38 6.39
C ASP A 143 -3.51 20.71 6.17
N VAL A 144 -4.80 20.78 6.52
CA VAL A 144 -5.62 21.99 6.40
C VAL A 144 -5.55 22.84 7.67
N VAL A 145 -5.83 22.26 8.84
CA VAL A 145 -5.94 23.06 10.09
C VAL A 145 -5.01 22.60 11.23
N GLY A 146 -4.19 21.57 11.02
CA GLY A 146 -3.32 21.02 12.06
C GLY A 146 -4.03 20.12 13.09
N LYS A 147 -5.30 19.75 12.85
CA LYS A 147 -6.05 18.81 13.69
C LYS A 147 -5.47 17.40 13.56
N VAL A 148 -5.47 16.61 14.65
CA VAL A 148 -5.12 15.17 14.59
C VAL A 148 -6.22 14.41 13.84
N CYS A 149 -6.20 14.50 12.51
CA CYS A 149 -7.21 13.87 11.64
C CYS A 149 -6.66 13.67 10.22
N PRO A 150 -6.67 12.44 9.70
CA PRO A 150 -7.00 11.19 10.40
C PRO A 150 -5.88 10.76 11.36
N GLU A 151 -6.24 10.35 12.58
CA GLU A 151 -5.24 10.00 13.61
C GLU A 151 -4.29 8.89 13.15
N PRO A 152 -4.72 7.77 12.49
CA PRO A 152 -3.81 6.74 12.02
C PRO A 152 -2.78 7.19 10.97
N TYR A 153 -2.88 8.43 10.49
CA TYR A 153 -1.97 9.02 9.50
C TYR A 153 -1.28 10.30 10.00
N CYS A 154 -1.31 10.59 11.31
CA CYS A 154 -0.80 11.86 11.84
C CYS A 154 0.13 11.67 13.05
N TYR A 155 1.11 12.55 13.17
CA TYR A 155 1.89 12.86 14.39
C TYR A 155 2.82 11.77 14.94
N SER A 156 3.14 10.73 14.17
CA SER A 156 4.26 9.83 14.42
C SER A 156 4.93 9.44 13.11
N GLU A 157 6.19 9.05 13.16
CA GLU A 157 6.89 8.58 11.94
C GLU A 157 6.19 7.39 11.28
N ALA A 158 5.63 6.47 12.07
CA ALA A 158 4.90 5.33 11.54
C ALA A 158 3.61 5.78 10.82
N HIS A 159 2.88 6.75 11.39
CA HIS A 159 1.68 7.32 10.79
C HIS A 159 1.99 8.15 9.55
N ASP A 160 3.08 8.92 9.55
CA ASP A 160 3.51 9.67 8.36
C ASP A 160 3.92 8.71 7.23
N ARG A 161 4.65 7.63 7.52
CA ARG A 161 4.95 6.57 6.53
C ARG A 161 3.67 5.91 6.00
N ALA A 162 2.68 5.65 6.85
CA ALA A 162 1.41 5.10 6.42
C ALA A 162 0.62 6.05 5.50
N TRP A 163 0.70 7.37 5.76
CA TRP A 163 0.13 8.39 4.87
C TRP A 163 0.84 8.45 3.51
N GLU A 164 2.17 8.45 3.50
CA GLU A 164 2.95 8.44 2.26
C GLU A 164 2.65 7.19 1.43
N GLU A 165 2.51 6.05 2.08
CA GLU A 165 2.10 4.80 1.43
C GLU A 165 0.68 4.91 0.83
N PHE A 166 -0.28 5.47 1.57
CA PHE A 166 -1.62 5.74 1.06
C PHE A 166 -1.57 6.64 -0.19
N LYS A 167 -0.86 7.77 -0.12
CA LYS A 167 -0.68 8.72 -1.24
C LYS A 167 -0.06 8.05 -2.46
N ARG A 168 0.95 7.25 -2.24
CA ARG A 168 1.64 6.50 -3.28
C ARG A 168 0.70 5.54 -4.01
N ARG A 169 -0.12 4.80 -3.26
CA ARG A 169 -1.10 3.87 -3.83
C ARG A 169 -2.21 4.60 -4.59
N VAL A 170 -2.69 5.72 -4.07
CA VAL A 170 -3.66 6.59 -4.75
C VAL A 170 -3.10 7.12 -6.07
N GLY A 171 -1.84 7.54 -6.11
CA GLY A 171 -1.20 8.06 -7.33
C GLY A 171 -1.05 7.04 -8.46
N GLY A 172 -1.35 5.77 -8.21
CA GLY A 172 -1.30 4.70 -9.23
C GLY A 172 0.09 4.42 -9.79
N LYS A 173 1.10 5.16 -9.36
CA LYS A 173 2.51 4.90 -9.64
C LYS A 173 3.11 4.20 -8.44
N MET A 174 3.20 2.91 -8.54
CA MET A 174 4.09 2.12 -7.71
C MET A 174 5.53 2.44 -8.09
N SER A 175 6.06 3.58 -7.67
CA SER A 175 7.48 3.88 -7.81
C SER A 175 8.14 3.80 -6.44
N PHE A 176 8.57 2.64 -6.07
CA PHE A 176 9.65 2.47 -5.11
C PHE A 176 10.93 2.26 -5.92
N ASN A 177 11.99 2.91 -5.52
CA ASN A 177 13.29 2.65 -6.10
C ASN A 177 13.84 1.37 -5.46
N ILE A 178 14.30 0.47 -6.31
CA ILE A 178 15.01 -0.71 -5.87
C ILE A 178 16.49 -0.50 -6.16
N THR A 179 17.30 -0.57 -5.13
CA THR A 179 18.73 -0.70 -5.28
C THR A 179 19.06 -2.18 -5.24
N ASP A 180 19.63 -2.69 -6.32
CA ASP A 180 20.08 -4.08 -6.37
C ASP A 180 21.15 -4.33 -5.30
N CYS A 181 21.07 -5.47 -4.66
CA CYS A 181 22.01 -5.90 -3.63
C CYS A 181 22.13 -7.41 -3.65
N ASP A 182 23.10 -7.90 -2.91
CA ASP A 182 23.40 -9.33 -2.79
C ASP A 182 23.72 -9.62 -1.34
N ILE A 183 22.66 -9.84 -0.55
CA ILE A 183 22.79 -10.07 0.89
C ILE A 183 21.99 -11.28 1.34
N VAL A 184 22.44 -11.93 2.40
CA VAL A 184 21.68 -12.98 3.08
C VAL A 184 21.10 -12.41 4.36
N GLY A 185 19.79 -12.50 4.48
CA GLY A 185 19.04 -12.11 5.66
C GLY A 185 18.49 -13.31 6.41
N LYS A 186 18.33 -13.16 7.71
CA LYS A 186 17.67 -14.13 8.59
C LYS A 186 16.42 -13.51 9.19
N VAL A 187 15.33 -14.24 9.19
CA VAL A 187 14.07 -13.79 9.82
C VAL A 187 14.24 -13.77 11.34
N ILE A 188 13.96 -12.60 11.91
CA ILE A 188 13.99 -12.36 13.37
C ILE A 188 12.67 -11.71 13.82
N ASN A 189 12.37 -11.79 15.11
CA ASN A 189 11.26 -11.06 15.75
C ASN A 189 9.85 -11.29 15.19
N ALA A 190 9.66 -12.34 14.36
CA ALA A 190 8.37 -12.75 13.83
C ALA A 190 8.32 -14.27 13.72
N SER A 191 7.29 -14.91 14.25
CA SER A 191 7.07 -16.35 14.05
C SER A 191 6.80 -16.68 12.58
N VAL A 192 6.16 -15.76 11.86
CA VAL A 192 5.87 -15.83 10.42
C VAL A 192 6.03 -14.44 9.81
N LEU A 193 6.84 -14.33 8.77
CA LEU A 193 6.98 -13.13 7.95
C LEU A 193 6.28 -13.36 6.60
N ASN A 194 5.31 -12.53 6.27
CA ASN A 194 4.59 -12.63 5.01
C ASN A 194 5.47 -12.14 3.84
N ILE A 195 5.50 -12.93 2.77
CA ILE A 195 6.01 -12.54 1.47
C ILE A 195 4.85 -12.00 0.65
N ARG A 196 5.04 -10.85 0.01
CA ARG A 196 3.97 -10.16 -0.72
C ARG A 196 4.38 -9.90 -2.16
N ASP A 197 3.39 -9.76 -3.05
CA ASP A 197 3.59 -9.41 -4.45
C ASP A 197 4.03 -7.95 -4.64
N TYR A 198 3.99 -7.17 -3.56
CA TYR A 198 4.32 -5.75 -3.54
C TYR A 198 4.96 -5.35 -2.20
N PRO A 199 5.94 -4.39 -2.16
CA PRO A 199 6.63 -3.99 -0.94
C PRO A 199 5.79 -3.07 -0.04
N SER A 200 4.68 -3.59 0.45
CA SER A 200 3.73 -2.93 1.34
C SER A 200 2.92 -3.96 2.12
N THR A 201 2.45 -3.58 3.29
CA THR A 201 1.53 -4.42 4.09
C THR A 201 0.19 -4.68 3.38
N SER A 202 -0.14 -3.89 2.36
CA SER A 202 -1.33 -4.04 1.52
C SER A 202 -1.12 -4.94 0.30
N GLY A 203 0.11 -5.31 -0.06
CA GLY A 203 0.37 -6.31 -1.09
C GLY A 203 -0.26 -7.65 -0.75
N ASN A 204 -0.71 -8.40 -1.76
CA ASN A 204 -1.25 -9.74 -1.54
C ASN A 204 -0.16 -10.67 -0.98
N ILE A 205 -0.55 -11.50 -0.01
CA ILE A 205 0.37 -12.51 0.52
C ILE A 205 0.50 -13.62 -0.51
N ILE A 206 1.71 -13.81 -1.02
CA ILE A 206 2.06 -14.84 -2.01
C ILE A 206 2.91 -15.97 -1.40
N GLY A 207 3.40 -15.79 -0.18
CA GLY A 207 4.20 -16.78 0.52
C GLY A 207 4.49 -16.37 1.96
N LYS A 208 5.27 -17.18 2.66
CA LYS A 208 5.63 -16.97 4.07
C LYS A 208 7.04 -17.47 4.33
N LEU A 209 7.73 -16.79 5.24
CA LEU A 209 8.99 -17.22 5.85
C LEU A 209 8.74 -17.46 7.34
N SER A 210 9.39 -18.46 7.92
CA SER A 210 9.34 -18.77 9.34
C SER A 210 10.46 -18.09 10.11
N LEU A 211 10.31 -17.98 11.42
CA LEU A 211 11.41 -17.53 12.29
C LEU A 211 12.68 -18.36 12.06
N ASN A 212 13.80 -17.70 11.93
CA ASN A 212 15.12 -18.25 11.62
C ASN A 212 15.31 -18.69 10.16
N ASP A 213 14.32 -18.64 9.30
CA ASP A 213 14.55 -18.86 7.87
C ASP A 213 15.59 -17.86 7.34
N THR A 214 16.45 -18.34 6.44
CA THR A 214 17.37 -17.49 5.70
C THR A 214 16.84 -17.23 4.31
N VAL A 215 17.03 -16.01 3.84
CA VAL A 215 16.55 -15.57 2.52
C VAL A 215 17.64 -14.80 1.80
N TRP A 216 17.78 -15.07 0.51
CA TRP A 216 18.67 -14.30 -0.36
C TRP A 216 17.92 -13.07 -0.87
N ILE A 217 18.47 -11.91 -0.56
CA ILE A 217 17.89 -10.61 -0.87
C ILE A 217 18.65 -10.00 -2.05
N ASN A 218 17.94 -9.75 -3.14
CA ASN A 218 18.50 -9.20 -4.37
C ASN A 218 18.12 -7.75 -4.62
N GLY A 219 17.43 -7.11 -3.69
CA GLY A 219 17.09 -5.70 -3.79
C GLY A 219 16.62 -5.10 -2.47
N LYS A 220 17.04 -3.85 -2.24
CA LYS A 220 16.56 -2.98 -1.16
C LYS A 220 15.61 -1.95 -1.74
N CYS A 221 14.39 -1.87 -1.23
CA CYS A 221 13.45 -0.83 -1.57
C CYS A 221 13.70 0.40 -0.68
N ASP A 222 13.54 1.59 -1.21
CA ASP A 222 13.73 2.85 -0.48
C ASP A 222 12.73 3.04 0.68
N ASN A 223 11.65 2.26 0.71
CA ASN A 223 10.66 2.22 1.78
C ASN A 223 10.94 1.18 2.89
N GLY A 224 12.17 0.62 2.95
CA GLY A 224 12.58 -0.34 3.98
C GLY A 224 12.16 -1.78 3.74
N TRP A 225 11.58 -2.10 2.58
CA TRP A 225 11.27 -3.47 2.19
C TRP A 225 12.45 -4.09 1.44
N TYR A 226 12.51 -5.40 1.48
CA TYR A 226 13.47 -6.19 0.70
C TYR A 226 12.76 -6.94 -0.42
N ARG A 227 13.48 -7.13 -1.53
CA ARG A 227 13.07 -7.95 -2.67
C ARG A 227 13.89 -9.25 -2.69
N ALA A 228 13.23 -10.36 -2.97
CA ALA A 228 13.86 -11.64 -3.24
C ALA A 228 13.09 -12.42 -4.31
N ASN A 229 13.79 -13.34 -4.96
CA ASN A 229 13.18 -14.33 -5.85
C ASN A 229 13.02 -15.64 -5.08
N PHE A 230 11.82 -16.22 -5.12
CA PHE A 230 11.48 -17.41 -4.37
C PHE A 230 11.32 -18.61 -5.28
N ILE A 231 12.12 -19.64 -5.02
CA ILE A 231 11.96 -20.94 -5.66
C ILE A 231 10.64 -21.54 -5.18
N GLY A 232 9.81 -22.00 -6.11
CA GLY A 232 8.49 -22.57 -5.80
C GLY A 232 7.30 -21.63 -5.99
N THR A 233 7.49 -20.31 -5.88
CA THR A 233 6.48 -19.31 -6.27
C THR A 233 6.75 -18.74 -7.66
N CYS A 234 7.97 -18.96 -8.17
CA CYS A 234 8.45 -18.47 -9.46
C CYS A 234 8.18 -16.99 -9.70
N GLY A 235 8.34 -16.21 -8.67
CA GLY A 235 8.06 -14.79 -8.73
C GLY A 235 8.95 -14.00 -7.80
N THR A 236 8.97 -12.72 -8.08
CA THR A 236 9.55 -11.74 -7.18
C THR A 236 8.60 -11.53 -6.02
N GLY A 237 9.12 -11.62 -4.81
CA GLY A 237 8.38 -11.33 -3.58
C GLY A 237 9.07 -10.27 -2.76
N TYR A 238 8.28 -9.61 -1.92
CA TYR A 238 8.73 -8.55 -1.04
C TYR A 238 8.35 -8.84 0.41
N PHE A 239 9.20 -8.43 1.34
CA PHE A 239 8.96 -8.59 2.78
C PHE A 239 9.61 -7.44 3.55
N SER A 240 9.06 -7.11 4.74
CA SER A 240 9.55 -5.99 5.55
C SER A 240 10.96 -6.26 6.08
N GLY A 241 11.83 -5.29 5.90
CA GLY A 241 13.20 -5.31 6.43
C GLY A 241 13.26 -5.24 7.96
N ASP A 242 12.19 -4.78 8.64
CA ASP A 242 12.12 -4.68 10.11
C ASP A 242 12.26 -6.04 10.80
N TYR A 243 11.99 -7.12 10.06
CA TYR A 243 12.06 -8.51 10.55
C TYR A 243 13.24 -9.28 10.00
N ILE A 244 14.23 -8.59 9.42
CA ILE A 244 15.40 -9.21 8.81
C ILE A 244 16.68 -8.73 9.50
N GLN A 245 17.44 -9.67 10.00
CA GLN A 245 18.83 -9.46 10.37
C GLN A 245 19.72 -9.82 9.18
N VAL A 246 20.48 -8.88 8.66
CA VAL A 246 21.51 -9.16 7.65
C VAL A 246 22.63 -9.96 8.31
N ILE A 247 22.93 -11.15 7.80
CA ILE A 247 23.96 -12.07 8.35
C ILE A 247 25.21 -12.16 7.47
N SER A 248 25.09 -11.83 6.19
CA SER A 248 26.27 -11.63 5.32
C SER A 248 25.93 -10.60 4.24
N GLU A 249 26.87 -9.70 3.96
CA GLU A 249 26.93 -8.99 2.70
C GLU A 249 27.83 -9.81 1.81
N SER A 250 27.25 -10.50 0.84
CA SER A 250 28.02 -11.29 -0.11
C SER A 250 28.78 -10.32 -1.02
N THR A 251 30.10 -10.33 -0.91
CA THR A 251 30.97 -9.76 -1.96
C THR A 251 31.08 -10.70 -3.16
N LEU A 252 30.47 -11.85 -3.05
CA LEU A 252 30.37 -12.82 -4.12
C LEU A 252 29.21 -12.40 -5.03
N LYS A 253 29.53 -11.79 -6.14
CA LYS A 253 28.68 -11.74 -7.35
C LYS A 253 28.40 -13.18 -7.83
N HIS A 254 27.82 -13.99 -6.99
CA HIS A 254 27.18 -15.22 -7.38
C HIS A 254 25.72 -14.96 -7.54
N SER A 255 25.41 -14.21 -8.55
CA SER A 255 24.14 -14.39 -9.14
C SER A 255 24.12 -15.81 -9.71
N TYR A 256 23.02 -16.48 -9.52
CA TYR A 256 22.57 -17.61 -10.30
C TYR A 256 22.89 -17.40 -11.79
N ASP A 257 22.77 -16.16 -12.26
CA ASP A 257 23.13 -15.69 -13.60
C ASP A 257 24.61 -15.92 -13.93
N ASN A 258 25.53 -15.75 -12.97
CA ASN A 258 26.95 -16.00 -13.24
C ASN A 258 27.25 -17.49 -13.35
N THR A 259 26.63 -18.34 -12.55
CA THR A 259 26.82 -19.78 -12.64
C THR A 259 26.27 -20.31 -13.96
N VAL A 260 25.05 -19.92 -14.34
CA VAL A 260 24.44 -20.31 -15.62
C VAL A 260 25.19 -19.71 -16.81
N ASN A 261 25.57 -18.42 -16.73
CA ASN A 261 26.37 -17.77 -17.76
C ASN A 261 27.76 -18.39 -17.89
N ASN A 262 28.40 -18.74 -16.79
CA ASN A 262 29.67 -19.48 -16.81
C ASN A 262 29.49 -20.88 -17.41
N MET A 263 28.41 -21.60 -17.04
CA MET A 263 28.07 -22.89 -17.66
C MET A 263 27.81 -22.76 -19.16
N ILE A 264 27.24 -21.65 -19.65
CA ILE A 264 27.07 -21.34 -21.07
C ILE A 264 28.43 -21.07 -21.71
N THR A 265 29.23 -20.19 -21.09
CA THR A 265 30.57 -19.81 -21.57
C THR A 265 31.49 -21.02 -21.62
N ASP A 266 31.40 -21.91 -20.65
CA ASP A 266 32.18 -23.15 -20.58
C ASP A 266 31.61 -24.27 -21.47
N GLY A 267 30.50 -24.00 -22.18
CA GLY A 267 29.89 -24.98 -23.08
C GLY A 267 29.24 -26.17 -22.36
N VAL A 268 28.89 -25.98 -21.09
CA VAL A 268 28.20 -27.01 -20.29
C VAL A 268 26.72 -27.05 -20.60
N THR A 269 26.12 -25.85 -20.86
CA THR A 269 24.73 -25.69 -21.31
C THR A 269 24.61 -24.66 -22.40
N THR A 270 23.42 -24.44 -22.92
CA THR A 270 23.11 -23.43 -23.95
C THR A 270 22.10 -22.40 -23.43
N VAL A 271 22.03 -21.25 -24.11
CA VAL A 271 21.04 -20.19 -23.80
C VAL A 271 19.61 -20.72 -23.83
N GLU A 272 19.30 -21.64 -24.76
CA GLU A 272 17.98 -22.26 -24.90
C GLU A 272 17.61 -23.12 -23.69
N ASN A 273 18.61 -23.78 -23.09
CA ASN A 273 18.44 -24.59 -21.89
C ASN A 273 18.33 -23.75 -20.61
N MET A 274 18.74 -22.48 -20.63
CA MET A 274 18.57 -21.56 -19.51
C MET A 274 17.08 -21.38 -19.18
N GLN A 275 16.23 -21.19 -20.18
CA GLN A 275 14.78 -21.07 -19.99
C GLN A 275 14.14 -22.34 -19.43
N TYR A 276 14.68 -23.53 -19.79
CA TYR A 276 14.26 -24.79 -19.17
C TYR A 276 14.59 -24.79 -17.67
N TRP A 277 15.80 -24.44 -17.29
CA TRP A 277 16.22 -24.42 -15.88
C TRP A 277 15.47 -23.37 -15.07
N GLU A 278 15.16 -22.23 -15.64
CA GLU A 278 14.30 -21.26 -15.02
C GLU A 278 12.91 -21.84 -14.73
N ARG A 279 12.32 -22.60 -15.65
CA ARG A 279 11.01 -23.26 -15.42
C ARG A 279 11.10 -24.38 -14.38
N VAL A 280 12.16 -25.16 -14.40
CA VAL A 280 12.38 -26.23 -13.41
C VAL A 280 12.55 -25.64 -12.01
N LEU A 281 13.40 -24.65 -11.87
CA LEU A 281 13.67 -23.99 -10.60
C LEU A 281 12.43 -23.27 -10.07
N CYS A 282 11.57 -22.85 -10.98
CA CYS A 282 10.27 -22.28 -10.68
C CYS A 282 9.18 -23.31 -10.37
N GLY A 283 9.48 -24.59 -10.34
CA GLY A 283 8.48 -25.65 -10.15
C GLY A 283 7.43 -25.76 -11.26
N LYS A 284 7.65 -25.07 -12.40
CA LYS A 284 6.76 -25.12 -13.57
C LYS A 284 7.00 -26.32 -14.47
N GLU A 285 8.14 -26.96 -14.30
CA GLU A 285 8.54 -28.12 -15.06
C GLU A 285 9.27 -29.10 -14.15
N PRO A 286 9.03 -30.41 -14.25
CA PRO A 286 9.76 -31.40 -13.47
C PRO A 286 11.22 -31.48 -13.93
N VAL A 287 12.14 -31.78 -13.00
CA VAL A 287 13.52 -32.00 -13.33
C VAL A 287 13.66 -33.22 -14.22
N ASN A 288 14.22 -33.04 -15.40
CA ASN A 288 14.63 -34.17 -16.22
C ASN A 288 15.96 -34.69 -15.66
N LEU A 289 15.91 -35.82 -14.98
CA LEU A 289 17.07 -36.44 -14.30
C LEU A 289 18.20 -36.85 -15.27
N ASP A 290 17.85 -37.27 -16.47
CA ASP A 290 18.83 -37.64 -17.48
C ASP A 290 19.58 -36.41 -18.02
N TYR A 291 18.86 -35.32 -18.16
CA TYR A 291 19.44 -34.05 -18.56
C TYR A 291 20.33 -33.47 -17.43
N LEU A 292 19.86 -33.54 -16.19
CA LEU A 292 20.67 -33.13 -15.02
C LEU A 292 21.95 -33.95 -14.91
N ARG A 293 21.86 -35.25 -15.11
CA ARG A 293 23.02 -36.15 -15.12
C ARG A 293 24.01 -35.77 -16.20
N THR A 294 23.54 -35.56 -17.43
CA THR A 294 24.35 -35.11 -18.56
C THR A 294 25.06 -33.81 -18.26
N LEU A 295 24.36 -32.87 -17.64
CA LEU A 295 24.91 -31.57 -17.24
C LEU A 295 25.99 -31.71 -16.19
N LEU A 296 25.78 -32.54 -15.16
CA LEU A 296 26.78 -32.84 -14.12
C LEU A 296 28.01 -33.57 -14.68
N ASP A 297 27.79 -34.49 -15.57
CA ASP A 297 28.91 -35.22 -16.25
C ASP A 297 29.77 -34.27 -17.11
N ARG A 298 29.13 -33.32 -17.80
CA ARG A 298 29.83 -32.27 -18.56
C ARG A 298 30.59 -31.30 -17.64
N TYR A 299 30.02 -30.97 -16.50
CA TYR A 299 30.65 -30.08 -15.52
C TYR A 299 31.86 -30.77 -14.86
N HIS A 300 31.74 -32.05 -14.45
CA HIS A 300 32.84 -32.84 -13.87
C HIS A 300 33.94 -33.12 -14.88
N GLY A 301 33.65 -33.23 -16.16
CA GLY A 301 34.65 -33.45 -17.19
C GLY A 301 35.49 -32.22 -17.52
N LYS A 302 35.16 -31.05 -16.92
CA LYS A 302 35.86 -29.77 -17.11
C LYS A 302 36.61 -29.26 -15.88
N LEU A 303 36.44 -29.93 -14.73
CA LEU A 303 37.23 -29.77 -13.53
C LEU A 303 38.42 -30.71 -13.53
#